data_9d3ebd84d692d24a40b6750a6b74ac64
#
_entry.id   9d3ebd84d692d24a40b6750a6b74ac64
#
_cell.length_a   1.000
_cell.length_b   1.000
_cell.length_c   1.000
_cell.angle_alpha   90.00
_cell.angle_beta   90.00
_cell.angle_gamma   90.00
#
_symmetry.space_group_name_H-M   'P 1'
#
loop_
_entity.id
_entity.type
_entity.pdbx_description
1 polymer ?
#
loop_
_entity_poly.entity_id
_entity_poly.type
_entity_poly.pdbx_seq_one_letter_code
_entity_poly.pdbx_strand_id
1 'polypeptide(L)'
;FATVISPVIVVGDGVAKWTLRRFGIEMTGAWLEAESDRIESRAELRHRLGSVLDRGNLSEERKGEILNALTVGDQPVSDVMTERDEIVFLSTTASVEENLGRIGNSPHTRFPLVGDDAADFRGIVYVPAVVDRIDALRRGDVTVEEIAADPMTIPAETPISEAVDRFQEAHQELALVRADGDGAVAGLVTATDALEAVMGEIEDPLDIALRERTGDGVA
;
A
#
# COMPACT_ATOMS: atom_id res chain seq x y z
N PHE A 1 -51.82 -0.42 25.81
CA PHE A 1 -51.43 0.98 26.06
C PHE A 1 -50.90 1.66 24.83
N ALA A 2 -50.30 0.94 23.87
CA ALA A 2 -49.69 1.52 22.66
C ALA A 2 -50.69 1.98 21.58
N THR A 3 -51.92 1.49 21.57
CA THR A 3 -52.88 1.71 20.49
C THR A 3 -53.67 3.04 20.61
N VAL A 4 -53.65 3.68 21.79
CA VAL A 4 -54.40 4.92 22.05
C VAL A 4 -53.54 6.18 21.86
N ILE A 5 -52.20 6.06 21.89
CA ILE A 5 -51.28 7.20 21.80
C ILE A 5 -50.96 7.56 20.33
N SER A 6 -51.09 6.60 19.42
CA SER A 6 -50.79 6.78 18.00
C SER A 6 -51.56 7.91 17.30
N PRO A 7 -52.90 8.05 17.48
CA PRO A 7 -53.64 9.12 16.82
C PRO A 7 -53.33 10.51 17.37
N VAL A 8 -52.94 10.62 18.64
CA VAL A 8 -52.59 11.91 19.27
C VAL A 8 -51.28 12.47 18.70
N ILE A 9 -50.32 11.60 18.43
CA ILE A 9 -49.04 11.99 17.82
C ILE A 9 -49.23 12.45 16.39
N VAL A 10 -50.05 11.75 15.59
CA VAL A 10 -50.32 12.11 14.19
C VAL A 10 -51.06 13.44 14.09
N VAL A 11 -52.03 13.73 14.99
CA VAL A 11 -52.75 14.99 15.03
C VAL A 11 -51.84 16.13 15.51
N GLY A 12 -50.99 15.89 16.50
CA GLY A 12 -50.01 16.85 17.00
C GLY A 12 -49.01 17.29 15.93
N ASP A 13 -48.49 16.33 15.15
CA ASP A 13 -47.55 16.59 14.04
C ASP A 13 -48.24 17.37 12.89
N GLY A 14 -49.48 17.05 12.58
CA GLY A 14 -50.28 17.74 11.58
C GLY A 14 -50.57 19.20 11.94
N VAL A 15 -50.90 19.49 13.20
CA VAL A 15 -51.15 20.84 13.70
C VAL A 15 -49.88 21.66 13.78
N ALA A 16 -48.77 21.05 14.20
CA ALA A 16 -47.47 21.71 14.24
C ALA A 16 -47.01 22.12 12.83
N LYS A 17 -47.13 21.24 11.85
CA LYS A 17 -46.80 21.49 10.44
C LYS A 17 -47.71 22.55 9.82
N TRP A 18 -49.01 22.58 10.17
CA TRP A 18 -49.96 23.58 9.68
C TRP A 18 -49.63 24.99 10.24
N THR A 19 -49.34 25.07 11.54
CA THR A 19 -48.99 26.36 12.16
C THR A 19 -47.68 26.92 11.62
N LEU A 20 -46.65 26.09 11.45
CA LEU A 20 -45.37 26.52 10.90
C LEU A 20 -45.48 26.98 9.44
N ARG A 21 -46.29 26.30 8.59
CA ARG A 21 -46.60 26.75 7.23
C ARG A 21 -47.29 28.12 7.22
N ARG A 22 -48.14 28.40 8.19
CA ARG A 22 -48.85 29.68 8.29
C ARG A 22 -47.92 30.85 8.59
N PHE A 23 -46.78 30.59 9.24
CA PHE A 23 -45.75 31.59 9.53
C PHE A 23 -44.61 31.60 8.49
N GLY A 24 -44.80 30.94 7.34
CA GLY A 24 -43.81 30.94 6.26
C GLY A 24 -42.52 30.17 6.56
N ILE A 25 -42.50 29.33 7.59
CA ILE A 25 -41.40 28.46 7.93
C ILE A 25 -41.65 27.11 7.24
N GLU A 26 -41.08 26.92 6.08
CA GLU A 26 -41.01 25.60 5.47
C GLU A 26 -40.03 24.76 6.30
N MET A 27 -40.57 23.87 7.12
CA MET A 27 -39.75 22.75 7.64
C MET A 27 -39.54 21.79 6.47
N THR A 28 -38.61 22.13 5.62
CA THR A 28 -37.92 21.12 4.81
C THR A 28 -37.37 20.10 5.78
N GLY A 29 -37.59 18.84 5.52
CA GLY A 29 -37.17 17.72 6.39
C GLY A 29 -35.66 17.59 6.62
N ALA A 30 -35.00 18.74 6.83
CA ALA A 30 -33.56 18.87 7.04
C ALA A 30 -33.00 18.04 8.21
N TRP A 31 -33.87 17.61 9.12
CA TRP A 31 -33.45 16.68 10.19
C TRP A 31 -33.70 15.21 9.85
N LEU A 32 -34.43 14.91 8.77
CA LEU A 32 -34.50 13.58 8.16
C LEU A 32 -33.48 13.42 7.01
N GLU A 33 -32.99 14.52 6.45
CA GLU A 33 -31.92 14.56 5.46
C GLU A 33 -30.53 14.69 6.10
N ALA A 34 -30.42 14.91 7.39
CA ALA A 34 -29.17 14.83 8.15
C ALA A 34 -28.59 13.40 8.21
N GLU A 35 -29.28 12.42 7.64
CA GLU A 35 -28.86 11.02 7.62
C GLU A 35 -28.20 10.58 6.33
N SER A 36 -27.99 11.45 5.41
CA SER A 36 -27.03 11.21 4.33
C SER A 36 -25.93 12.24 4.35
N ASP A 37 -25.25 12.31 5.48
CA ASP A 37 -23.91 12.88 5.56
C ASP A 37 -22.99 11.99 4.70
N ARG A 38 -23.18 12.09 3.38
CA ARG A 38 -22.27 11.50 2.42
C ARG A 38 -20.95 12.18 2.66
N ILE A 39 -20.00 11.37 3.11
CA ILE A 39 -18.61 11.80 3.15
C ILE A 39 -18.25 12.13 1.71
N GLU A 40 -18.25 13.44 1.37
CA GLU A 40 -18.09 13.91 -0.01
C GLU A 40 -16.62 13.96 -0.41
N SER A 41 -15.70 13.85 0.57
CA SER A 41 -14.28 13.83 0.30
C SER A 41 -13.50 13.02 1.35
N ARG A 42 -12.34 12.49 0.94
CA ARG A 42 -11.40 11.82 1.85
C ARG A 42 -10.88 12.74 2.95
N ALA A 43 -10.69 14.02 2.65
CA ALA A 43 -10.30 15.01 3.64
C ALA A 43 -11.33 15.13 4.76
N GLU A 44 -12.61 15.07 4.43
CA GLU A 44 -13.70 15.08 5.39
C GLU A 44 -13.76 13.79 6.19
N LEU A 45 -13.59 12.63 5.53
CA LEU A 45 -13.49 11.32 6.20
C LEU A 45 -12.35 11.32 7.21
N ARG A 46 -11.17 11.77 6.80
CA ARG A 46 -10.00 11.89 7.67
C ARG A 46 -10.25 12.79 8.87
N HIS A 47 -10.87 13.96 8.64
CA HIS A 47 -11.18 14.91 9.71
C HIS A 47 -12.19 14.33 10.72
N ARG A 48 -13.25 13.68 10.23
CA ARG A 48 -14.26 13.04 11.09
C ARG A 48 -13.69 11.87 11.87
N LEU A 49 -12.93 11.01 11.22
CA LEU A 49 -12.26 9.89 11.87
C LEU A 49 -11.22 10.38 12.88
N GLY A 50 -10.42 11.39 12.55
CA GLY A 50 -9.51 12.03 13.49
C GLY A 50 -10.23 12.46 14.76
N SER A 51 -11.36 13.15 14.64
CA SER A 51 -12.16 13.59 15.78
C SER A 51 -12.77 12.45 16.61
N VAL A 52 -13.06 11.30 16.00
CA VAL A 52 -13.51 10.08 16.70
C VAL A 52 -12.34 9.39 17.41
N LEU A 53 -11.20 9.28 16.74
CA LEU A 53 -9.98 8.69 17.30
C LEU A 53 -9.42 9.52 18.47
N ASP A 54 -9.58 10.84 18.45
CA ASP A 54 -9.22 11.74 19.56
C ASP A 54 -10.01 11.48 20.85
N ARG A 55 -11.22 10.96 20.73
CA ARG A 55 -12.04 10.53 21.88
C ARG A 55 -11.67 9.12 22.37
N GLY A 56 -10.96 8.36 21.54
CA GLY A 56 -10.40 7.06 21.89
C GLY A 56 -9.13 7.21 22.71
N ASN A 57 -8.81 6.20 23.52
CA ASN A 57 -7.57 6.16 24.30
C ASN A 57 -6.43 5.58 23.46
N LEU A 58 -6.23 6.09 22.24
CA LEU A 58 -5.18 5.68 21.31
C LEU A 58 -4.00 6.65 21.38
N SER A 59 -2.77 6.12 21.23
CA SER A 59 -1.59 6.97 21.06
C SER A 59 -1.68 7.77 19.75
N GLU A 60 -1.01 8.94 19.70
CA GLU A 60 -0.97 9.77 18.49
C GLU A 60 -0.38 9.01 17.28
N GLU A 61 0.61 8.16 17.55
CA GLU A 61 1.22 7.27 16.57
C GLU A 61 0.19 6.33 15.93
N ARG A 62 -0.60 5.60 16.73
CA ARG A 62 -1.67 4.72 16.23
C ARG A 62 -2.79 5.45 15.49
N LYS A 63 -3.12 6.67 15.91
CA LYS A 63 -4.05 7.51 15.17
C LYS A 63 -3.48 7.87 13.80
N GLY A 64 -2.18 8.22 13.76
CA GLY A 64 -1.45 8.51 12.54
C GLY A 64 -1.48 7.33 11.56
N GLU A 65 -1.17 6.12 12.01
CA GLU A 65 -1.22 4.88 11.22
C GLU A 65 -2.61 4.64 10.60
N ILE A 66 -3.68 4.75 11.41
CA ILE A 66 -5.06 4.55 10.94
C ILE A 66 -5.43 5.59 9.87
N LEU A 67 -5.09 6.86 10.11
CA LEU A 67 -5.40 7.94 9.18
C LEU A 67 -4.55 7.86 7.90
N ASN A 68 -3.32 7.36 8.00
CA ASN A 68 -2.43 7.13 6.88
C ASN A 68 -2.95 5.99 6.00
N ALA A 69 -3.29 4.85 6.59
CA ALA A 69 -3.85 3.70 5.89
C ALA A 69 -5.07 4.07 5.02
N LEU A 70 -5.95 4.94 5.55
CA LEU A 70 -7.14 5.42 4.82
C LEU A 70 -6.82 6.36 3.65
N THR A 71 -5.64 6.99 3.65
CA THR A 71 -5.27 8.00 2.66
C THR A 71 -4.35 7.43 1.58
N VAL A 72 -3.38 6.62 2.02
CA VAL A 72 -2.29 6.12 1.18
C VAL A 72 -2.67 4.84 0.45
N GLY A 73 -3.54 4.02 1.04
CA GLY A 73 -3.93 2.74 0.44
C GLY A 73 -4.49 2.82 -0.98
N ASP A 74 -5.04 3.97 -1.37
CA ASP A 74 -5.57 4.19 -2.72
C ASP A 74 -4.61 4.96 -3.64
N GLN A 75 -3.43 5.37 -3.14
CA GLN A 75 -2.39 5.94 -4.00
C GLN A 75 -1.85 4.85 -4.93
N PRO A 76 -1.42 5.21 -6.14
CA PRO A 76 -0.87 4.24 -7.07
C PRO A 76 0.51 3.76 -6.61
N VAL A 77 0.89 2.53 -6.97
CA VAL A 77 2.22 1.99 -6.63
C VAL A 77 3.36 2.80 -7.28
N SER A 78 3.09 3.56 -8.33
CA SER A 78 4.05 4.49 -8.94
C SER A 78 4.57 5.55 -7.97
N ASP A 79 3.81 5.88 -6.92
CA ASP A 79 4.23 6.90 -5.93
C ASP A 79 5.24 6.36 -4.91
N VAL A 80 5.38 5.03 -4.81
CA VAL A 80 6.23 4.35 -3.81
C VAL A 80 7.22 3.38 -4.42
N MET A 81 7.24 3.22 -5.74
CA MET A 81 8.17 2.33 -6.43
C MET A 81 9.60 2.89 -6.45
N THR A 82 10.58 2.02 -6.49
CA THR A 82 11.95 2.34 -6.93
C THR A 82 11.93 2.57 -8.44
N GLU A 83 12.47 3.69 -8.90
CA GLU A 83 12.53 4.00 -10.32
C GLU A 83 13.42 3.02 -11.09
N ARG A 84 13.13 2.79 -12.37
CA ARG A 84 13.83 1.80 -13.21
C ARG A 84 15.34 1.96 -13.21
N ASP A 85 15.83 3.19 -13.21
CA ASP A 85 17.27 3.49 -13.32
C ASP A 85 18.05 3.13 -12.06
N GLU A 86 17.35 2.93 -10.94
CA GLU A 86 17.93 2.51 -9.65
C GLU A 86 17.88 0.99 -9.44
N ILE A 87 17.21 0.25 -10.32
CA ILE A 87 17.05 -1.20 -10.19
C ILE A 87 18.33 -1.93 -10.61
N VAL A 88 18.81 -2.80 -9.75
CA VAL A 88 19.88 -3.75 -10.09
C VAL A 88 19.28 -5.01 -10.67
N PHE A 89 19.39 -5.19 -11.97
CA PHE A 89 18.94 -6.38 -12.68
C PHE A 89 20.04 -7.45 -12.74
N LEU A 90 19.65 -8.73 -12.57
CA LEU A 90 20.41 -9.86 -13.04
C LEU A 90 19.99 -10.20 -14.47
N SER A 91 20.85 -10.89 -15.22
CA SER A 91 20.55 -11.24 -16.61
C SER A 91 20.86 -12.72 -16.89
N THR A 92 19.97 -13.36 -17.66
CA THR A 92 20.19 -14.73 -18.15
C THR A 92 21.31 -14.79 -19.19
N THR A 93 21.63 -13.64 -19.84
CA THR A 93 22.70 -13.54 -20.84
C THR A 93 24.06 -13.17 -20.23
N ALA A 94 24.08 -12.71 -18.97
CA ALA A 94 25.32 -12.43 -18.25
C ALA A 94 25.92 -13.74 -17.69
N SER A 95 27.24 -13.75 -17.51
CA SER A 95 27.91 -14.85 -16.84
C SER A 95 27.49 -14.98 -15.37
N VAL A 96 27.72 -16.16 -14.79
CA VAL A 96 27.43 -16.38 -13.34
C VAL A 96 28.25 -15.42 -12.49
N GLU A 97 29.53 -15.20 -12.82
CA GLU A 97 30.43 -14.30 -12.10
C GLU A 97 29.98 -12.83 -12.19
N GLU A 98 29.46 -12.39 -13.33
CA GLU A 98 28.89 -11.02 -13.46
C GLU A 98 27.65 -10.86 -12.62
N ASN A 99 26.72 -11.83 -12.61
CA ASN A 99 25.55 -11.81 -11.76
C ASN A 99 25.93 -11.83 -10.27
N LEU A 100 26.89 -12.67 -9.88
CA LEU A 100 27.42 -12.70 -8.51
C LEU A 100 28.09 -11.38 -8.12
N GLY A 101 28.78 -10.73 -9.07
CA GLY A 101 29.35 -9.40 -8.86
C GLY A 101 28.28 -8.34 -8.59
N ARG A 102 27.16 -8.36 -9.32
CA ARG A 102 26.02 -7.47 -9.08
C ARG A 102 25.41 -7.70 -7.71
N ILE A 103 25.19 -8.95 -7.33
CA ILE A 103 24.69 -9.33 -6.01
C ILE A 103 25.63 -8.84 -4.91
N GLY A 104 26.93 -9.09 -5.03
CA GLY A 104 27.93 -8.74 -4.01
C GLY A 104 28.15 -7.24 -3.82
N ASN A 105 27.80 -6.42 -4.82
CA ASN A 105 27.88 -4.95 -4.76
C ASN A 105 26.57 -4.28 -4.37
N SER A 106 25.55 -5.04 -3.98
CA SER A 106 24.23 -4.53 -3.63
C SER A 106 23.83 -5.01 -2.23
N PRO A 107 23.13 -4.21 -1.43
CA PRO A 107 22.62 -4.63 -0.12
C PRO A 107 21.36 -5.51 -0.23
N HIS A 108 20.80 -5.67 -1.43
CA HIS A 108 19.52 -6.34 -1.63
C HIS A 108 19.65 -7.88 -1.57
N THR A 109 18.56 -8.54 -1.21
CA THR A 109 18.48 -10.01 -1.14
C THR A 109 17.63 -10.62 -2.24
N ARG A 110 16.91 -9.78 -3.02
CA ARG A 110 16.10 -10.18 -4.16
C ARG A 110 16.40 -9.30 -5.35
N PHE A 111 16.48 -9.94 -6.50
CA PHE A 111 16.85 -9.27 -7.75
C PHE A 111 15.92 -9.71 -8.88
N PRO A 112 15.37 -8.80 -9.67
CA PRO A 112 14.68 -9.16 -10.89
C PRO A 112 15.69 -9.74 -11.90
N LEU A 113 15.34 -10.88 -12.49
CA LEU A 113 16.08 -11.55 -13.56
C LEU A 113 15.45 -11.20 -14.89
N VAL A 114 16.24 -10.71 -15.81
CA VAL A 114 15.80 -10.36 -17.17
C VAL A 114 16.60 -11.13 -18.22
N GLY A 115 16.04 -11.22 -19.43
CA GLY A 115 16.74 -11.73 -20.58
C GLY A 115 17.63 -10.68 -21.23
N ASP A 116 17.32 -10.34 -22.50
CA ASP A 116 18.09 -9.37 -23.27
C ASP A 116 17.86 -7.92 -22.81
N ASP A 117 16.67 -7.63 -22.31
CA ASP A 117 16.30 -6.30 -21.78
C ASP A 117 15.34 -6.40 -20.59
N ALA A 118 15.04 -5.26 -19.96
CA ALA A 118 14.16 -5.20 -18.80
C ALA A 118 12.69 -5.58 -19.12
N ALA A 119 12.26 -5.54 -20.38
CA ALA A 119 10.91 -5.97 -20.77
C ALA A 119 10.80 -7.51 -20.76
N ASP A 120 11.92 -8.21 -20.97
CA ASP A 120 12.01 -9.67 -20.92
C ASP A 120 12.23 -10.16 -19.47
N PHE A 121 11.25 -9.92 -18.62
CA PHE A 121 11.28 -10.30 -17.21
C PHE A 121 11.07 -11.80 -17.03
N ARG A 122 12.08 -12.50 -16.52
CA ARG A 122 12.14 -13.96 -16.41
C ARG A 122 11.76 -14.47 -15.02
N GLY A 123 12.01 -13.70 -13.98
CA GLY A 123 11.72 -14.14 -12.62
C GLY A 123 12.42 -13.32 -11.55
N ILE A 124 12.35 -13.79 -10.33
CA ILE A 124 12.94 -13.15 -9.14
C ILE A 124 13.96 -14.07 -8.53
N VAL A 125 15.20 -13.64 -8.46
CA VAL A 125 16.30 -14.39 -7.86
C VAL A 125 16.46 -14.00 -6.40
N TYR A 126 16.40 -14.99 -5.52
CA TYR A 126 16.62 -14.84 -4.09
C TYR A 126 18.05 -15.26 -3.73
N VAL A 127 18.82 -14.36 -3.09
CA VAL A 127 20.27 -14.60 -2.79
C VAL A 127 20.54 -15.91 -2.04
N PRO A 128 19.79 -16.30 -1.00
CA PRO A 128 19.97 -17.60 -0.37
C PRO A 128 19.85 -18.79 -1.32
N ALA A 129 18.97 -18.75 -2.32
CA ALA A 129 18.88 -19.81 -3.34
C ALA A 129 20.13 -19.86 -4.24
N VAL A 130 20.73 -18.70 -4.53
CA VAL A 130 22.00 -18.61 -5.25
C VAL A 130 23.13 -19.23 -4.42
N VAL A 131 23.21 -18.90 -3.13
CA VAL A 131 24.26 -19.44 -2.23
C VAL A 131 24.14 -20.94 -2.10
N ASP A 132 22.92 -21.48 -1.96
CA ASP A 132 22.65 -22.91 -1.85
C ASP A 132 23.05 -23.68 -3.11
N ARG A 133 23.02 -23.06 -4.28
CA ARG A 133 23.30 -23.67 -5.58
C ARG A 133 24.60 -23.16 -6.25
N ILE A 134 25.42 -22.39 -5.51
CA ILE A 134 26.58 -21.66 -6.07
C ILE A 134 27.57 -22.58 -6.87
N ASP A 135 27.87 -23.76 -6.37
CA ASP A 135 28.76 -24.68 -7.04
C ASP A 135 28.15 -25.30 -8.30
N ALA A 136 26.86 -25.57 -8.30
CA ALA A 136 26.12 -26.05 -9.47
C ALA A 136 26.02 -24.97 -10.56
N LEU A 137 25.74 -23.73 -10.17
CA LEU A 137 25.73 -22.56 -11.07
C LEU A 137 27.11 -22.38 -11.74
N ARG A 138 28.20 -22.42 -10.97
CA ARG A 138 29.56 -22.27 -11.50
C ARG A 138 30.00 -23.41 -12.45
N ARG A 139 29.51 -24.64 -12.24
CA ARG A 139 29.74 -25.74 -13.15
C ARG A 139 28.84 -25.73 -14.38
N GLY A 140 27.82 -24.91 -14.39
CA GLY A 140 26.79 -24.88 -15.44
C GLY A 140 25.80 -26.06 -15.36
N ASP A 141 25.71 -26.73 -14.19
CA ASP A 141 24.76 -27.82 -13.95
C ASP A 141 23.31 -27.27 -13.77
N VAL A 142 23.20 -25.99 -13.36
CA VAL A 142 21.94 -25.26 -13.14
C VAL A 142 22.13 -23.83 -13.65
N THR A 143 21.08 -23.24 -14.20
CA THR A 143 21.06 -21.84 -14.64
C THR A 143 20.46 -20.93 -13.57
N VAL A 144 20.72 -19.62 -13.68
CA VAL A 144 20.12 -18.62 -12.78
C VAL A 144 18.59 -18.58 -12.93
N GLU A 145 18.08 -18.86 -14.14
CA GLU A 145 16.64 -18.90 -14.43
C GLU A 145 15.95 -20.08 -13.74
N GLU A 146 16.61 -21.24 -13.66
CA GLU A 146 16.06 -22.44 -12.98
C GLU A 146 15.93 -22.29 -11.46
N ILE A 147 16.63 -21.34 -10.85
CA ILE A 147 16.54 -21.05 -9.41
C ILE A 147 15.71 -19.79 -9.11
N ALA A 148 15.24 -19.09 -10.12
CA ALA A 148 14.38 -17.92 -9.97
C ALA A 148 12.95 -18.34 -9.63
N ALA A 149 12.28 -17.56 -8.80
CA ALA A 149 10.85 -17.64 -8.60
C ALA A 149 10.11 -17.03 -9.79
N ASP A 150 8.83 -17.37 -9.94
CA ASP A 150 7.98 -16.86 -11.02
C ASP A 150 7.95 -15.31 -11.06
N PRO A 151 7.93 -14.71 -12.27
CA PRO A 151 7.89 -13.26 -12.41
C PRO A 151 6.54 -12.70 -11.96
N MET A 152 6.58 -11.65 -11.15
CA MET A 152 5.39 -10.88 -10.75
C MET A 152 5.45 -9.47 -11.32
N THR A 153 4.34 -9.00 -11.89
CA THR A 153 4.20 -7.63 -12.40
C THR A 153 2.95 -6.97 -11.88
N ILE A 154 3.02 -5.66 -11.64
CA ILE A 154 1.90 -4.84 -11.17
C ILE A 154 1.81 -3.61 -12.09
N PRO A 155 0.61 -3.22 -12.59
CA PRO A 155 0.41 -1.95 -13.28
C PRO A 155 0.74 -0.74 -12.38
N ALA A 156 1.30 0.33 -12.95
CA ALA A 156 1.72 1.53 -12.22
C ALA A 156 0.58 2.20 -11.42
N GLU A 157 -0.63 2.19 -11.99
CA GLU A 157 -1.82 2.79 -11.40
C GLU A 157 -2.55 1.89 -10.38
N THR A 158 -2.01 0.71 -10.09
CA THR A 158 -2.60 -0.18 -9.07
C THR A 158 -2.57 0.50 -7.70
N PRO A 159 -3.68 0.55 -6.96
CA PRO A 159 -3.68 1.03 -5.58
C PRO A 159 -2.71 0.24 -4.69
N ILE A 160 -2.01 0.92 -3.79
CA ILE A 160 -1.05 0.28 -2.88
C ILE A 160 -1.72 -0.83 -2.04
N SER A 161 -2.94 -0.62 -1.56
CA SER A 161 -3.70 -1.64 -0.84
C SER A 161 -3.94 -2.90 -1.67
N GLU A 162 -4.28 -2.74 -2.94
CA GLU A 162 -4.45 -3.86 -3.86
C GLU A 162 -3.11 -4.56 -4.17
N ALA A 163 -2.02 -3.80 -4.25
CA ALA A 163 -0.69 -4.39 -4.42
C ALA A 163 -0.30 -5.27 -3.23
N VAL A 164 -0.61 -4.86 -1.99
CA VAL A 164 -0.41 -5.68 -0.78
C VAL A 164 -1.17 -7.00 -0.89
N ASP A 165 -2.45 -6.95 -1.26
CA ASP A 165 -3.27 -8.15 -1.44
C ASP A 165 -2.67 -9.09 -2.49
N ARG A 166 -2.24 -8.54 -3.64
CA ARG A 166 -1.59 -9.31 -4.72
C ARG A 166 -0.29 -9.97 -4.27
N PHE A 167 0.54 -9.29 -3.47
CA PHE A 167 1.77 -9.87 -2.91
C PHE A 167 1.45 -11.06 -2.00
N GLN A 168 0.41 -10.92 -1.15
CA GLN A 168 -0.02 -12.00 -0.24
C GLN A 168 -0.57 -13.20 -1.01
N GLU A 169 -1.41 -12.99 -2.01
CA GLU A 169 -2.00 -14.05 -2.84
C GLU A 169 -0.92 -14.80 -3.65
N ALA A 170 0.02 -14.06 -4.24
CA ALA A 170 1.11 -14.64 -5.04
C ALA A 170 2.23 -15.25 -4.20
N HIS A 171 2.28 -15.00 -2.89
CA HIS A 171 3.40 -15.37 -1.99
C HIS A 171 4.74 -14.83 -2.52
N GLN A 172 4.70 -13.61 -3.08
CA GLN A 172 5.85 -12.90 -3.60
C GLN A 172 6.15 -11.67 -2.76
N GLU A 173 7.39 -11.18 -2.82
CA GLU A 173 7.81 -10.01 -2.06
C GLU A 173 8.35 -8.89 -2.94
N LEU A 174 8.42 -9.14 -4.27
CA LEU A 174 8.94 -8.19 -5.24
C LEU A 174 8.15 -8.29 -6.53
N ALA A 175 7.80 -7.15 -7.12
CA ALA A 175 7.17 -7.07 -8.42
C ALA A 175 7.79 -5.96 -9.28
N LEU A 176 7.89 -6.17 -10.60
CA LEU A 176 8.16 -5.09 -11.52
C LEU A 176 6.88 -4.29 -11.80
N VAL A 177 7.00 -2.98 -11.73
CA VAL A 177 5.92 -2.05 -12.05
C VAL A 177 5.96 -1.76 -13.54
N ARG A 178 4.82 -1.94 -14.21
CA ARG A 178 4.68 -1.67 -15.64
C ARG A 178 3.90 -0.39 -15.89
N ALA A 179 4.45 0.45 -16.75
CA ALA A 179 3.76 1.66 -17.21
C ALA A 179 2.50 1.30 -18.03
N ASP A 180 1.52 2.18 -17.97
CA ASP A 180 0.33 2.05 -18.79
C ASP A 180 0.67 2.27 -20.28
N GLY A 181 -0.03 1.53 -21.13
CA GLY A 181 0.05 1.68 -22.59
C GLY A 181 1.02 0.71 -23.25
N ASP A 182 2.33 0.93 -23.18
CA ASP A 182 3.34 0.08 -23.83
C ASP A 182 3.82 -1.09 -22.98
N GLY A 183 3.43 -1.10 -21.70
CA GLY A 183 3.84 -2.14 -20.73
C GLY A 183 5.34 -2.11 -20.41
N ALA A 184 6.03 -1.01 -20.68
CA ALA A 184 7.43 -0.84 -20.31
C ALA A 184 7.62 -0.94 -18.78
N VAL A 185 8.78 -1.40 -18.34
CA VAL A 185 9.13 -1.40 -16.92
C VAL A 185 9.36 0.04 -16.47
N ALA A 186 8.49 0.53 -15.59
CA ALA A 186 8.57 1.85 -14.97
C ALA A 186 9.43 1.82 -13.69
N GLY A 187 9.33 0.73 -12.92
CA GLY A 187 10.01 0.62 -11.65
C GLY A 187 9.90 -0.78 -11.05
N LEU A 188 10.17 -0.83 -9.76
CA LEU A 188 10.07 -2.02 -8.91
C LEU A 188 9.41 -1.63 -7.59
N VAL A 189 8.55 -2.47 -7.07
CA VAL A 189 7.94 -2.30 -5.74
C VAL A 189 8.12 -3.60 -4.96
N THR A 190 8.40 -3.48 -3.66
CA THR A 190 8.40 -4.62 -2.74
C THR A 190 7.16 -4.62 -1.85
N ALA A 191 6.85 -5.77 -1.28
CA ALA A 191 5.78 -5.89 -0.29
C ALA A 191 6.06 -4.99 0.94
N THR A 192 7.33 -4.82 1.31
CA THR A 192 7.75 -3.96 2.41
C THR A 192 7.46 -2.51 2.09
N ASP A 193 7.86 -1.99 0.91
CA ASP A 193 7.59 -0.61 0.50
C ASP A 193 6.09 -0.30 0.50
N ALA A 194 5.27 -1.24 -0.02
CA ALA A 194 3.81 -1.09 -0.03
C ALA A 194 3.22 -1.08 1.40
N LEU A 195 3.73 -1.90 2.31
CA LEU A 195 3.30 -1.93 3.71
C LEU A 195 3.76 -0.69 4.47
N GLU A 196 5.01 -0.25 4.29
CA GLU A 196 5.55 0.97 4.89
C GLU A 196 4.77 2.21 4.45
N ALA A 197 4.40 2.30 3.18
CA ALA A 197 3.57 3.38 2.71
C ALA A 197 2.22 3.45 3.45
N VAL A 198 1.57 2.29 3.68
CA VAL A 198 0.26 2.23 4.37
C VAL A 198 0.39 2.45 5.87
N MET A 199 1.38 1.84 6.52
CA MET A 199 1.52 1.84 7.99
C MET A 199 2.35 3.01 8.51
N GLY A 200 3.11 3.70 7.65
CA GLY A 200 4.14 4.66 8.03
C GLY A 200 5.52 3.99 8.15
N GLU A 201 6.57 4.79 8.34
CA GLU A 201 7.93 4.26 8.50
C GLU A 201 7.96 3.21 9.61
N ILE A 202 8.31 1.98 9.23
CA ILE A 202 8.58 0.90 10.19
C ILE A 202 10.06 1.04 10.56
N GLU A 203 10.33 1.70 11.69
CA GLU A 203 11.70 1.79 12.19
C GLU A 203 12.25 0.38 12.46
N ASP A 204 13.32 0.00 11.75
CA ASP A 204 14.02 -1.25 12.04
C ASP A 204 14.68 -1.13 13.44
N PRO A 205 14.35 -2.04 14.39
CA PRO A 205 14.96 -2.05 15.72
C PRO A 205 16.50 -2.10 15.69
N LEU A 206 17.11 -2.61 14.61
CA LEU A 206 18.54 -2.65 14.41
C LEU A 206 19.10 -1.28 14.04
N ASP A 207 18.39 -0.48 13.27
CA ASP A 207 18.78 0.89 12.92
C ASP A 207 18.70 1.81 14.14
N ILE A 208 17.67 1.65 14.98
CA ILE A 208 17.57 2.36 16.27
C ILE A 208 18.79 2.04 17.13
N ALA A 209 19.12 0.76 17.29
CA ALA A 209 20.27 0.33 18.09
C ALA A 209 21.63 0.80 17.52
N LEU A 210 21.73 0.96 16.21
CA LEU A 210 22.94 1.52 15.56
C LEU A 210 23.03 3.02 15.74
N ARG A 211 21.94 3.78 15.59
CA ARG A 211 21.87 5.24 15.84
C ARG A 211 22.23 5.57 17.30
N GLU A 212 21.69 4.81 18.25
CA GLU A 212 22.04 4.98 19.69
C GLU A 212 23.53 4.72 19.97
N ARG A 213 24.16 3.79 19.27
CA ARG A 213 25.59 3.45 19.43
C ARG A 213 26.53 4.45 18.76
N THR A 214 26.10 5.10 17.69
CA THR A 214 26.90 6.09 16.95
C THR A 214 26.75 7.53 17.49
N GLY A 215 25.82 7.77 18.42
CA GLY A 215 25.69 9.06 19.10
C GLY A 215 25.05 10.18 18.26
N ASP A 216 24.42 9.85 17.12
CA ASP A 216 23.65 10.78 16.32
C ASP A 216 22.22 10.97 16.90
N GLY A 217 22.15 11.14 18.20
CA GLY A 217 20.96 11.64 18.88
C GLY A 217 20.83 13.13 18.66
N VAL A 218 19.76 13.53 18.00
CA VAL A 218 19.30 14.89 17.72
C VAL A 218 19.61 15.85 18.89
N ALA A 219 20.37 16.88 18.58
CA ALA A 219 20.46 18.11 19.38
C ALA A 219 19.38 19.10 18.93
#